data_61f68c80fdc7ee8d898fb5047b249ab6
#
_entry.id   61f68c80fdc7ee8d898fb5047b249ab6
#
_cell.length_a   1.000
_cell.length_b   1.000
_cell.length_c   1.000
_cell.angle_alpha   90.00
_cell.angle_beta   90.00
_cell.angle_gamma   90.00
#
_symmetry.space_group_name_H-M   'P 1'
#
loop_
_entity.id
_entity.type
_entity.pdbx_description
1 polymer ?
#
loop_
_entity_poly.entity_id
_entity_poly.type
_entity_poly.pdbx_seq_one_letter_code
_entity_poly.pdbx_strand_id
1 'polypeptide(L)'
;MTLSNARALAALVACSDEWMCRSLETVFAEKGFSVTRSVSGKQALKLARRGGFDVLMLDERMDELSGLEVCIALRDDPLFDHATPIVIISQSHTTLPSRFSAYAAGAWEYCHQPVDFDALFLKIGTFLRARVELAASQSTPLMDPSSGLYTTFGLRHLAEQLGARAVRNHEPFACLAFSPDAQPIEPGQRPTGEDGIGAFDDIAHLVRDQSRKSDVIAKTGELRLAILAPDTDAAGARLLVARLQRELDASTKSTGGRGQGSTRLRAGYCAVSDLAAANVDLAELVHRAERALAHVSATGQQDTVASFDELPFS
;
A
#
# COMPACT_ATOMS: atom_id res chain seq x y z
N MET A 1 16.38 17.28 30.01
CA MET A 1 15.19 16.41 29.87
C MET A 1 15.49 15.41 28.77
N THR A 2 15.80 14.20 29.17
CA THR A 2 16.20 13.07 28.35
C THR A 2 15.03 12.58 27.52
N LEU A 3 15.12 12.71 26.19
CA LEU A 3 14.23 12.02 25.23
C LEU A 3 14.60 10.54 25.21
N SER A 4 14.06 9.82 26.20
CA SER A 4 14.13 8.37 26.26
C SER A 4 13.06 7.80 25.34
N ASN A 5 13.47 6.92 24.41
CA ASN A 5 12.67 6.07 23.55
C ASN A 5 12.40 6.55 22.12
N ALA A 6 13.30 7.29 21.48
CA ALA A 6 13.25 7.45 20.03
C ALA A 6 13.86 6.20 19.38
N ARG A 7 13.08 5.45 18.62
CA ARG A 7 13.55 4.40 17.70
C ARG A 7 14.69 4.95 16.85
N ALA A 8 15.79 4.19 16.68
CA ALA A 8 16.84 4.56 15.73
C ALA A 8 16.22 4.78 14.33
N LEU A 9 16.62 5.86 13.66
CA LEU A 9 16.17 6.13 12.29
C LEU A 9 16.63 5.01 11.37
N ALA A 10 15.79 4.58 10.44
CA ALA A 10 16.06 3.50 9.53
C ALA A 10 16.11 4.01 8.07
N ALA A 11 17.15 3.62 7.35
CA ALA A 11 17.33 3.94 5.94
C ALA A 11 17.37 2.67 5.09
N LEU A 12 16.68 2.66 3.95
CA LEU A 12 16.89 1.67 2.89
C LEU A 12 17.80 2.30 1.84
N VAL A 13 18.94 1.65 1.58
CA VAL A 13 19.89 2.04 0.54
C VAL A 13 19.91 0.97 -0.54
N ALA A 14 19.50 1.32 -1.75
CA ALA A 14 19.42 0.41 -2.88
C ALA A 14 20.31 0.92 -4.04
N CYS A 15 21.29 0.12 -4.41
CA CYS A 15 22.20 0.39 -5.51
C CYS A 15 22.84 -0.90 -6.02
N SER A 16 23.12 -0.97 -7.32
CA SER A 16 23.77 -2.14 -7.94
C SER A 16 25.28 -2.15 -7.68
N ASP A 17 25.89 -0.98 -7.48
CA ASP A 17 27.31 -0.85 -7.19
C ASP A 17 27.60 -1.05 -5.71
N GLU A 18 28.32 -2.12 -5.38
CA GLU A 18 28.61 -2.50 -3.99
C GLU A 18 29.46 -1.44 -3.27
N TRP A 19 30.40 -0.78 -3.96
CA TRP A 19 31.25 0.25 -3.37
C TRP A 19 30.41 1.47 -2.99
N MET A 20 29.52 1.90 -3.87
CA MET A 20 28.60 3.00 -3.60
C MET A 20 27.65 2.66 -2.44
N CYS A 21 27.09 1.46 -2.44
CA CYS A 21 26.22 1.01 -1.34
C CYS A 21 26.93 1.06 0.02
N ARG A 22 28.17 0.60 0.10
CA ARG A 22 28.97 0.63 1.33
C ARG A 22 29.31 2.07 1.76
N SER A 23 29.63 2.92 0.81
CA SER A 23 29.92 4.33 1.09
C SER A 23 28.69 5.04 1.66
N LEU A 24 27.51 4.84 1.05
CA LEU A 24 26.24 5.37 1.55
C LEU A 24 25.90 4.80 2.93
N GLU A 25 26.06 3.49 3.13
CA GLU A 25 25.84 2.84 4.43
C GLU A 25 26.69 3.50 5.53
N THR A 26 27.98 3.70 5.26
CA THR A 26 28.88 4.32 6.23
C THR A 26 28.43 5.74 6.59
N VAL A 27 28.14 6.56 5.59
CA VAL A 27 27.73 7.96 5.80
C VAL A 27 26.39 8.04 6.55
N PHE A 28 25.42 7.17 6.24
CA PHE A 28 24.15 7.12 6.96
C PHE A 28 24.31 6.60 8.39
N ALA A 29 25.16 5.58 8.59
CA ALA A 29 25.44 5.03 9.93
C ALA A 29 26.11 6.09 10.84
N GLU A 30 27.04 6.91 10.32
CA GLU A 30 27.64 8.03 11.05
C GLU A 30 26.63 9.08 11.47
N LYS A 31 25.54 9.24 10.72
CA LYS A 31 24.42 10.15 11.06
C LYS A 31 23.35 9.46 11.94
N GLY A 32 23.60 8.25 12.43
CA GLY A 32 22.74 7.54 13.38
C GLY A 32 21.60 6.74 12.76
N PHE A 33 21.65 6.44 11.45
CA PHE A 33 20.66 5.58 10.81
C PHE A 33 21.07 4.11 10.91
N SER A 34 20.08 3.25 11.16
CA SER A 34 20.18 1.82 10.88
C SER A 34 19.95 1.60 9.39
N VAL A 35 20.91 1.04 8.69
CA VAL A 35 20.87 0.92 7.22
C VAL A 35 20.57 -0.51 6.81
N THR A 36 19.55 -0.68 5.96
CA THR A 36 19.28 -1.92 5.23
C THR A 36 19.69 -1.72 3.77
N ARG A 37 20.46 -2.67 3.23
CA ARG A 37 20.92 -2.62 1.84
C ARG A 37 20.09 -3.49 0.92
N SER A 38 19.96 -3.06 -0.32
CA SER A 38 19.43 -3.83 -1.43
C SER A 38 20.32 -3.70 -2.65
N VAL A 39 20.50 -4.78 -3.39
CA VAL A 39 21.33 -4.82 -4.60
C VAL A 39 20.53 -4.77 -5.88
N SER A 40 19.19 -4.87 -5.82
CA SER A 40 18.31 -4.75 -6.98
C SER A 40 17.05 -3.96 -6.66
N GLY A 41 16.43 -3.36 -7.68
CA GLY A 41 15.21 -2.57 -7.54
C GLY A 41 14.04 -3.41 -7.05
N LYS A 42 13.93 -4.66 -7.50
CA LYS A 42 12.87 -5.58 -7.06
C LYS A 42 12.97 -5.94 -5.58
N GLN A 43 14.19 -6.17 -5.10
CA GLN A 43 14.43 -6.40 -3.68
C GLN A 43 14.15 -5.13 -2.86
N ALA A 44 14.57 -3.95 -3.37
CA ALA A 44 14.30 -2.67 -2.73
C ALA A 44 12.81 -2.41 -2.59
N LEU A 45 12.03 -2.65 -3.64
CA LEU A 45 10.57 -2.52 -3.64
C LEU A 45 9.93 -3.45 -2.58
N LYS A 46 10.37 -4.71 -2.53
CA LYS A 46 9.88 -5.68 -1.54
C LYS A 46 10.19 -5.25 -0.11
N LEU A 47 11.40 -4.74 0.15
CA LEU A 47 11.80 -4.26 1.48
C LEU A 47 11.03 -2.99 1.87
N ALA A 48 10.92 -2.02 0.96
CA ALA A 48 10.20 -0.76 1.22
C ALA A 48 8.72 -0.97 1.54
N ARG A 49 8.06 -1.93 0.91
CA ARG A 49 6.67 -2.32 1.20
C ARG A 49 6.45 -2.87 2.59
N ARG A 50 7.45 -3.54 3.17
CA ARG A 50 7.39 -3.98 4.57
C ARG A 50 7.31 -2.81 5.55
N GLY A 51 7.72 -1.62 5.08
CA GLY A 51 7.71 -0.40 5.88
C GLY A 51 8.86 -0.33 6.89
N GLY A 52 8.75 0.62 7.82
CA GLY A 52 9.72 0.79 8.89
C GLY A 52 10.93 1.66 8.52
N PHE A 53 11.01 2.18 7.30
CA PHE A 53 12.07 3.08 6.87
C PHE A 53 11.65 4.55 7.02
N ASP A 54 12.59 5.37 7.45
CA ASP A 54 12.43 6.81 7.58
C ASP A 54 12.90 7.55 6.33
N VAL A 55 13.76 6.93 5.51
CA VAL A 55 14.22 7.44 4.22
C VAL A 55 14.60 6.29 3.29
N LEU A 56 14.34 6.45 2.00
CA LEU A 56 14.79 5.56 0.95
C LEU A 56 15.78 6.29 0.05
N MET A 57 16.95 5.66 -0.19
CA MET A 57 17.96 6.08 -1.15
C MET A 57 18.00 5.05 -2.28
N LEU A 58 17.62 5.45 -3.49
CA LEU A 58 17.53 4.55 -4.64
C LEU A 58 18.47 5.02 -5.75
N ASP A 59 19.35 4.15 -6.21
CA ASP A 59 20.13 4.42 -7.42
C ASP A 59 19.18 4.48 -8.63
N GLU A 60 19.35 5.46 -9.48
CA GLU A 60 18.60 5.61 -10.72
C GLU A 60 18.70 4.36 -11.58
N ARG A 61 19.88 3.73 -11.62
CA ARG A 61 20.13 2.51 -12.41
C ARG A 61 20.38 1.32 -11.49
N MET A 62 19.39 0.48 -11.40
CA MET A 62 19.48 -0.80 -10.69
C MET A 62 19.04 -1.95 -11.60
N ASP A 63 19.46 -3.15 -11.25
CA ASP A 63 19.00 -4.35 -11.94
C ASP A 63 17.51 -4.62 -11.66
N GLU A 64 16.84 -5.25 -12.61
CA GLU A 64 15.43 -5.64 -12.63
C GLU A 64 14.43 -4.46 -12.66
N LEU A 65 14.57 -3.48 -11.77
CA LEU A 65 13.78 -2.25 -11.72
C LEU A 65 14.71 -1.07 -11.42
N SER A 66 14.57 0.01 -12.16
CA SER A 66 15.25 1.27 -11.89
C SER A 66 14.74 1.94 -10.61
N GLY A 67 15.51 2.87 -10.06
CA GLY A 67 15.06 3.65 -8.90
C GLY A 67 13.80 4.46 -9.17
N LEU A 68 13.59 4.91 -10.40
CA LEU A 68 12.38 5.62 -10.81
C LEU A 68 11.17 4.70 -10.83
N GLU A 69 11.31 3.49 -11.39
CA GLU A 69 10.22 2.50 -11.40
C GLU A 69 9.84 2.05 -9.99
N VAL A 70 10.83 1.86 -9.11
CA VAL A 70 10.58 1.58 -7.69
C VAL A 70 9.84 2.75 -7.02
N CYS A 71 10.24 3.99 -7.28
CA CYS A 71 9.60 5.19 -6.74
C CYS A 71 8.13 5.26 -7.17
N ILE A 72 7.84 5.10 -8.47
CA ILE A 72 6.47 5.08 -9.00
C ILE A 72 5.66 3.98 -8.33
N ALA A 73 6.18 2.74 -8.30
CA ALA A 73 5.49 1.61 -7.72
C ALA A 73 5.19 1.77 -6.22
N LEU A 74 6.03 2.51 -5.48
CA LEU A 74 5.77 2.84 -4.08
C LEU A 74 4.75 3.98 -3.93
N ARG A 75 4.78 4.97 -4.81
CA ARG A 75 3.80 6.08 -4.76
C ARG A 75 2.39 5.65 -5.19
N ASP A 76 2.30 4.63 -6.04
CA ASP A 76 1.02 4.02 -6.42
C ASP A 76 0.50 3.01 -5.39
N ASP A 77 1.34 2.62 -4.42
CA ASP A 77 0.95 1.65 -3.39
C ASP A 77 0.22 2.34 -2.23
N PRO A 78 -1.08 2.06 -2.02
CA PRO A 78 -1.86 2.72 -0.97
C PRO A 78 -1.39 2.36 0.45
N LEU A 79 -0.62 1.28 0.60
CA LEU A 79 -0.06 0.88 1.89
C LEU A 79 1.29 1.53 2.18
N PHE A 80 1.93 2.13 1.18
CA PHE A 80 3.19 2.84 1.39
C PHE A 80 2.94 4.16 2.11
N ASP A 81 3.77 4.46 3.11
CA ASP A 81 3.71 5.76 3.78
C ASP A 81 4.25 6.85 2.84
N HIS A 82 3.33 7.57 2.18
CA HIS A 82 3.64 8.62 1.21
C HIS A 82 4.44 9.79 1.81
N ALA A 83 4.47 9.93 3.15
CA ALA A 83 5.33 10.89 3.84
C ALA A 83 6.78 10.41 3.96
N THR A 84 7.10 9.17 3.59
CA THR A 84 8.49 8.69 3.57
C THR A 84 9.25 9.32 2.40
N PRO A 85 10.33 10.07 2.65
CA PRO A 85 11.14 10.67 1.60
C PRO A 85 11.88 9.61 0.78
N ILE A 86 11.76 9.72 -0.53
CA ILE A 86 12.49 8.92 -1.51
C ILE A 86 13.50 9.84 -2.20
N VAL A 87 14.77 9.49 -2.13
CA VAL A 87 15.87 10.20 -2.78
C VAL A 87 16.42 9.34 -3.91
N ILE A 88 16.45 9.87 -5.11
CA ILE A 88 17.07 9.21 -6.26
C ILE A 88 18.53 9.70 -6.38
N ILE A 89 19.46 8.76 -6.53
CA ILE A 89 20.87 9.06 -6.80
C ILE A 89 21.22 8.63 -8.23
N SER A 90 21.86 9.51 -8.97
CA SER A 90 22.41 9.22 -10.30
C SER A 90 23.91 9.31 -10.33
N GLN A 91 24.53 8.38 -11.04
CA GLN A 91 25.97 8.44 -11.35
C GLN A 91 26.27 9.29 -12.58
N SER A 92 25.25 9.63 -13.36
CA SER A 92 25.38 10.42 -14.59
C SER A 92 25.21 11.91 -14.28
N HIS A 93 25.78 12.76 -15.15
CA HIS A 93 25.52 14.19 -15.06
C HIS A 93 24.03 14.48 -15.11
N THR A 94 23.57 15.28 -14.16
CA THR A 94 22.16 15.67 -14.06
C THR A 94 21.74 16.44 -15.30
N THR A 95 20.75 15.92 -16.01
CA THR A 95 20.03 16.70 -17.02
C THR A 95 18.73 17.24 -16.43
N LEU A 96 18.23 18.38 -16.93
CA LEU A 96 16.95 18.90 -16.51
C LEU A 96 15.81 17.86 -16.70
N PRO A 97 15.73 17.12 -17.84
CA PRO A 97 14.72 16.08 -18.03
C PRO A 97 14.79 14.98 -16.95
N SER A 98 15.97 14.50 -16.56
CA SER A 98 16.12 13.45 -15.54
C SER A 98 15.59 13.89 -14.18
N ARG A 99 15.86 15.13 -13.79
CA ARG A 99 15.31 15.68 -12.54
C ARG A 99 13.80 15.80 -12.58
N PHE A 100 13.25 16.30 -13.68
CA PHE A 100 11.78 16.38 -13.84
C PHE A 100 11.14 15.00 -13.78
N SER A 101 11.72 14.00 -14.43
CA SER A 101 11.22 12.62 -14.37
C SER A 101 11.22 12.07 -12.94
N ALA A 102 12.28 12.34 -12.17
CA ALA A 102 12.35 11.90 -10.78
C ALA A 102 11.29 12.56 -9.90
N TYR A 103 11.11 13.88 -10.02
CA TYR A 103 10.06 14.57 -9.26
C TYR A 103 8.65 14.18 -9.71
N ALA A 104 8.42 13.97 -11.00
CA ALA A 104 7.15 13.47 -11.52
C ALA A 104 6.85 12.05 -11.02
N ALA A 105 7.88 11.23 -10.81
CA ALA A 105 7.76 9.91 -10.19
C ALA A 105 7.50 9.98 -8.67
N GLY A 106 7.50 11.17 -8.06
CA GLY A 106 7.25 11.36 -6.64
C GLY A 106 8.49 11.28 -5.75
N ALA A 107 9.69 11.39 -6.33
CA ALA A 107 10.91 11.55 -5.53
C ALA A 107 10.92 12.92 -4.82
N TRP A 108 11.45 12.96 -3.60
CA TRP A 108 11.60 14.20 -2.84
C TRP A 108 12.89 14.94 -3.17
N GLU A 109 13.91 14.19 -3.58
CA GLU A 109 15.17 14.77 -3.99
C GLU A 109 15.81 13.91 -5.10
N TYR A 110 16.57 14.56 -5.96
CA TYR A 110 17.38 13.92 -6.98
C TYR A 110 18.81 14.46 -6.88
N CYS A 111 19.74 13.57 -6.58
CA CYS A 111 21.14 13.88 -6.38
C CYS A 111 21.98 13.23 -7.48
N HIS A 112 23.05 13.89 -7.90
CA HIS A 112 24.08 13.31 -8.76
C HIS A 112 25.40 13.22 -8.01
N GLN A 113 26.24 12.30 -8.43
CA GLN A 113 27.57 12.18 -7.86
C GLN A 113 28.53 13.23 -8.43
N PRO A 114 29.42 13.81 -7.59
CA PRO A 114 29.58 13.58 -6.15
C PRO A 114 28.44 14.22 -5.35
N VAL A 115 27.89 13.46 -4.37
CA VAL A 115 26.77 13.92 -3.53
C VAL A 115 27.30 14.84 -2.43
N ASP A 116 26.71 16.01 -2.28
CA ASP A 116 26.89 16.85 -1.08
C ASP A 116 26.03 16.26 0.05
N PHE A 117 26.65 15.38 0.85
CA PHE A 117 25.98 14.71 1.93
C PHE A 117 25.54 15.65 3.05
N ASP A 118 26.28 16.73 3.32
CA ASP A 118 25.90 17.66 4.37
C ASP A 118 24.62 18.41 4.00
N ALA A 119 24.52 18.89 2.77
CA ALA A 119 23.30 19.51 2.26
C ALA A 119 22.13 18.50 2.21
N LEU A 120 22.40 17.26 1.80
CA LEU A 120 21.40 16.20 1.73
C LEU A 120 20.85 15.87 3.12
N PHE A 121 21.68 15.68 4.14
CA PHE A 121 21.22 15.38 5.49
C PHE A 121 20.47 16.55 6.15
N LEU A 122 20.82 17.79 5.83
CA LEU A 122 20.00 18.94 6.26
C LEU A 122 18.58 18.88 5.67
N LYS A 123 18.45 18.53 4.39
CA LYS A 123 17.15 18.34 3.73
C LYS A 123 16.38 17.16 4.34
N ILE A 124 17.02 15.99 4.47
CA ILE A 124 16.41 14.80 5.11
C ILE A 124 15.93 15.15 6.53
N GLY A 125 16.76 15.82 7.32
CA GLY A 125 16.38 16.25 8.66
C GLY A 125 15.17 17.19 8.68
N THR A 126 15.02 18.05 7.67
CA THR A 126 13.86 18.92 7.51
C THR A 126 12.61 18.10 7.14
N PHE A 127 12.73 17.15 6.21
CA PHE A 127 11.66 16.25 5.82
C PHE A 127 11.17 15.40 7.00
N LEU A 128 12.09 14.83 7.79
CA LEU A 128 11.74 14.03 8.96
C LEU A 128 11.06 14.86 10.06
N ARG A 129 11.52 16.10 10.29
CA ARG A 129 10.84 17.01 11.23
C ARG A 129 9.42 17.33 10.76
N ALA A 130 9.24 17.72 9.49
CA ALA A 130 7.93 17.99 8.93
C ALA A 130 6.99 16.78 9.06
N ARG A 131 7.50 15.57 8.82
CA ARG A 131 6.75 14.32 8.99
C ARG A 131 6.30 14.11 10.44
N VAL A 132 7.19 14.33 11.42
CA VAL A 132 6.86 14.22 12.84
C VAL A 132 5.83 15.28 13.26
N GLU A 133 5.97 16.50 12.78
CA GLU A 133 5.03 17.59 13.06
C GLU A 133 3.65 17.31 12.44
N LEU A 134 3.60 16.81 11.20
CA LEU A 134 2.36 16.37 10.55
C LEU A 134 1.73 15.19 11.29
N ALA A 135 2.51 14.21 11.72
CA ALA A 135 2.02 13.08 12.51
C ALA A 135 1.53 13.50 13.89
N ALA A 136 2.15 14.50 14.52
CA ALA A 136 1.72 15.06 15.80
C ALA A 136 0.46 15.93 15.66
N SER A 137 0.31 16.61 14.52
CA SER A 137 -0.89 17.41 14.19
C SER A 137 -2.05 16.53 13.72
N GLN A 138 -1.73 15.43 13.12
CA GLN A 138 -2.64 14.34 12.76
C GLN A 138 -2.24 13.17 13.65
N SER A 139 -2.87 13.04 14.82
CA SER A 139 -3.03 11.72 15.42
C SER A 139 -3.81 10.91 14.36
N THR A 140 -3.10 10.23 13.45
CA THR A 140 -3.77 9.40 12.44
C THR A 140 -4.48 8.32 13.23
N PRO A 141 -5.79 8.43 13.46
CA PRO A 141 -6.49 7.46 14.28
C PRO A 141 -6.35 6.10 13.60
N LEU A 142 -6.18 5.05 14.40
CA LEU A 142 -6.21 3.67 13.87
C LEU A 142 -7.51 3.39 13.11
N MET A 143 -8.59 4.08 13.52
CA MET A 143 -9.92 3.98 12.93
C MET A 143 -10.37 5.35 12.44
N ASP A 144 -11.00 5.39 11.30
CA ASP A 144 -11.71 6.57 10.79
C ASP A 144 -12.98 6.80 11.63
N PRO A 145 -13.09 7.96 12.32
CA PRO A 145 -14.23 8.22 13.21
C PRO A 145 -15.56 8.34 12.46
N SER A 146 -15.55 8.62 11.14
CA SER A 146 -16.77 8.77 10.34
C SER A 146 -17.36 7.43 9.94
N SER A 147 -16.53 6.48 9.48
CA SER A 147 -16.96 5.16 9.01
C SER A 147 -16.83 4.07 10.08
N GLY A 148 -16.02 4.30 11.12
CA GLY A 148 -15.69 3.27 12.11
C GLY A 148 -14.83 2.13 11.57
N LEU A 149 -14.24 2.30 10.39
CA LEU A 149 -13.30 1.36 9.77
C LEU A 149 -11.87 1.71 10.14
N TYR A 150 -10.97 0.74 10.04
CA TYR A 150 -9.55 1.04 10.18
C TYR A 150 -9.05 1.91 9.01
N THR A 151 -8.13 2.79 9.32
CA THR A 151 -7.37 3.52 8.31
C THR A 151 -6.29 2.61 7.73
N THR A 152 -5.63 3.02 6.65
CA THR A 152 -4.47 2.30 6.11
C THR A 152 -3.36 2.13 7.15
N PHE A 153 -3.20 3.12 8.04
CA PHE A 153 -2.26 3.03 9.17
C PHE A 153 -2.70 1.96 10.18
N GLY A 154 -3.99 1.93 10.53
CA GLY A 154 -4.56 0.91 11.42
C GLY A 154 -4.47 -0.49 10.83
N LEU A 155 -4.72 -0.64 9.52
CA LEU A 155 -4.57 -1.90 8.79
C LEU A 155 -3.15 -2.44 8.90
N ARG A 156 -2.14 -1.60 8.66
CA ARG A 156 -0.72 -2.00 8.72
C ARG A 156 -0.34 -2.44 10.14
N HIS A 157 -0.72 -1.65 11.15
CA HIS A 157 -0.43 -1.97 12.54
C HIS A 157 -1.02 -3.31 12.98
N LEU A 158 -2.26 -3.60 12.58
CA LEU A 158 -2.91 -4.87 12.89
C LEU A 158 -2.39 -6.03 12.03
N ALA A 159 -2.00 -5.77 10.78
CA ALA A 159 -1.39 -6.77 9.91
C ALA A 159 -0.12 -7.37 10.52
N GLU A 160 0.75 -6.55 11.14
CA GLU A 160 1.94 -7.05 11.83
C GLU A 160 1.59 -8.02 12.97
N GLN A 161 0.58 -7.68 13.78
CA GLN A 161 0.16 -8.50 14.92
C GLN A 161 -0.52 -9.80 14.46
N LEU A 162 -1.46 -9.71 13.52
CA LEU A 162 -2.18 -10.87 12.99
C LEU A 162 -1.26 -11.79 12.20
N GLY A 163 -0.33 -11.23 11.40
CA GLY A 163 0.65 -11.99 10.66
C GLY A 163 1.59 -12.78 11.58
N ALA A 164 2.11 -12.16 12.62
CA ALA A 164 2.96 -12.84 13.59
C ALA A 164 2.23 -13.98 14.32
N ARG A 165 0.93 -13.85 14.55
CA ARG A 165 0.10 -14.93 15.12
C ARG A 165 -0.12 -16.05 14.11
N ALA A 166 -0.53 -15.72 12.89
CA ALA A 166 -0.85 -16.70 11.85
C ALA A 166 0.38 -17.52 11.45
N VAL A 167 1.57 -16.90 11.38
CA VAL A 167 2.85 -17.58 11.13
C VAL A 167 3.17 -18.58 12.25
N ARG A 168 2.99 -18.20 13.53
CA ARG A 168 3.28 -19.11 14.65
C ARG A 168 2.36 -20.33 14.71
N ASN A 169 1.12 -20.15 14.28
CA ASN A 169 0.08 -21.17 14.40
C ASN A 169 -0.12 -21.95 13.10
N HIS A 170 0.62 -21.64 12.03
CA HIS A 170 0.40 -22.24 10.71
C HIS A 170 -1.05 -22.08 10.22
N GLU A 171 -1.63 -20.90 10.49
CA GLU A 171 -3.02 -20.59 10.15
C GLU A 171 -3.15 -20.14 8.68
N PRO A 172 -4.26 -20.50 8.00
CA PRO A 172 -4.59 -19.92 6.71
C PRO A 172 -4.91 -18.44 6.85
N PHE A 173 -4.63 -17.67 5.80
CA PHE A 173 -4.89 -16.24 5.82
C PHE A 173 -5.35 -15.76 4.45
N ALA A 174 -6.39 -14.94 4.42
CA ALA A 174 -6.85 -14.28 3.21
C ALA A 174 -6.83 -12.76 3.36
N CYS A 175 -6.47 -12.10 2.26
CA CYS A 175 -6.67 -10.66 2.08
C CYS A 175 -7.63 -10.45 0.92
N LEU A 176 -8.59 -9.56 1.11
CA LEU A 176 -9.58 -9.22 0.10
C LEU A 176 -9.57 -7.70 -0.11
N ALA A 177 -9.75 -7.27 -1.33
CA ALA A 177 -9.91 -5.87 -1.71
C ALA A 177 -11.24 -5.68 -2.44
N PHE A 178 -11.93 -4.59 -2.18
CA PHE A 178 -13.26 -4.29 -2.71
C PHE A 178 -13.35 -2.88 -3.22
N SER A 179 -14.14 -2.69 -4.28
CA SER A 179 -14.61 -1.38 -4.72
C SER A 179 -16.02 -1.49 -5.29
N PRO A 180 -16.83 -0.41 -5.23
CA PRO A 180 -18.07 -0.37 -6.01
C PRO A 180 -17.76 -0.45 -7.50
N ASP A 181 -18.64 -1.11 -8.26
CA ASP A 181 -18.60 -1.07 -9.71
C ASP A 181 -19.12 0.30 -10.17
N ALA A 182 -18.23 1.28 -10.22
CA ALA A 182 -18.54 2.56 -10.80
C ALA A 182 -18.68 2.37 -12.32
N GLN A 183 -19.88 2.58 -12.87
CA GLN A 183 -20.06 2.64 -14.32
C GLN A 183 -19.13 3.72 -14.91
N PRO A 184 -18.55 3.50 -16.08
CA PRO A 184 -17.74 4.51 -16.75
C PRO A 184 -18.56 5.78 -16.92
N ILE A 185 -18.11 6.88 -16.34
CA ILE A 185 -18.72 8.19 -16.53
C ILE A 185 -18.44 8.60 -17.98
N GLU A 186 -19.47 8.93 -18.73
CA GLU A 186 -19.36 9.46 -20.08
C GLU A 186 -18.41 10.67 -20.11
N PRO A 187 -17.56 10.82 -21.16
CA PRO A 187 -16.65 11.95 -21.26
C PRO A 187 -17.44 13.27 -21.23
N GLY A 188 -17.30 14.03 -20.16
CA GLY A 188 -17.98 15.31 -19.94
C GLY A 188 -18.93 15.38 -18.75
N GLN A 189 -19.29 14.28 -18.14
CA GLN A 189 -19.98 14.27 -16.85
C GLN A 189 -18.93 14.26 -15.72
N ARG A 190 -18.98 15.27 -14.87
CA ARG A 190 -18.27 15.21 -13.58
C ARG A 190 -18.98 14.15 -12.72
N PRO A 191 -18.24 13.31 -11.97
CA PRO A 191 -18.86 12.50 -10.92
C PRO A 191 -19.65 13.49 -10.05
N THR A 192 -20.94 13.35 -10.00
CA THR A 192 -21.72 13.96 -8.93
C THR A 192 -21.35 13.14 -7.69
N GLY A 193 -20.45 13.68 -6.87
CA GLY A 193 -19.75 12.96 -5.79
C GLY A 193 -20.67 12.34 -4.73
N GLU A 194 -21.96 12.59 -4.81
CA GLU A 194 -22.96 12.08 -3.87
C GLU A 194 -23.34 10.61 -4.18
N ASP A 195 -23.41 10.20 -5.45
CA ASP A 195 -23.87 8.85 -5.81
C ASP A 195 -22.79 7.77 -5.56
N GLY A 196 -21.52 8.08 -5.76
CA GLY A 196 -20.42 7.15 -5.53
C GLY A 196 -20.05 6.99 -4.05
N ILE A 197 -20.14 8.06 -3.27
CA ILE A 197 -19.84 8.07 -1.84
C ILE A 197 -20.95 7.33 -1.08
N GLY A 198 -22.21 7.56 -1.40
CA GLY A 198 -23.33 6.84 -0.78
C GLY A 198 -23.26 5.33 -1.01
N ALA A 199 -22.97 4.91 -2.25
CA ALA A 199 -22.79 3.49 -2.58
C ALA A 199 -21.59 2.87 -1.84
N PHE A 200 -20.51 3.63 -1.64
CA PHE A 200 -19.35 3.18 -0.89
C PHE A 200 -19.68 3.00 0.60
N ASP A 201 -20.40 3.93 1.20
CA ASP A 201 -20.80 3.88 2.60
C ASP A 201 -21.73 2.68 2.85
N ASP A 202 -22.67 2.40 1.95
CA ASP A 202 -23.54 1.23 2.01
C ASP A 202 -22.72 -0.08 1.96
N ILE A 203 -21.73 -0.16 1.06
CA ILE A 203 -20.83 -1.30 0.97
C ILE A 203 -19.97 -1.43 2.24
N ALA A 204 -19.46 -0.33 2.77
CA ALA A 204 -18.66 -0.32 3.98
C ALA A 204 -19.45 -0.82 5.20
N HIS A 205 -20.71 -0.39 5.34
CA HIS A 205 -21.62 -0.88 6.36
C HIS A 205 -21.91 -2.36 6.19
N LEU A 206 -22.26 -2.79 4.98
CA LEU A 206 -22.52 -4.20 4.67
C LEU A 206 -21.32 -5.10 4.99
N VAL A 207 -20.13 -4.71 4.53
CA VAL A 207 -18.89 -5.45 4.79
C VAL A 207 -18.65 -5.58 6.29
N ARG A 208 -18.82 -4.50 7.05
CA ARG A 208 -18.66 -4.52 8.50
C ARG A 208 -19.67 -5.45 9.19
N ASP A 209 -20.93 -5.40 8.79
CA ASP A 209 -21.99 -6.20 9.43
C ASP A 209 -21.89 -7.69 9.08
N GLN A 210 -21.35 -8.01 7.92
CA GLN A 210 -21.19 -9.39 7.44
C GLN A 210 -19.81 -10.00 7.78
N SER A 211 -18.84 -9.22 8.23
CA SER A 211 -17.52 -9.72 8.60
C SER A 211 -17.51 -10.26 10.03
N ARG A 212 -16.56 -11.15 10.29
CA ARG A 212 -16.35 -11.70 11.64
C ARG A 212 -15.67 -10.65 12.53
N LYS A 213 -15.80 -10.78 13.85
CA LYS A 213 -15.09 -9.92 14.82
C LYS A 213 -13.56 -10.05 14.73
N SER A 214 -13.07 -11.16 14.17
CA SER A 214 -11.65 -11.40 13.92
C SER A 214 -11.13 -10.68 12.68
N ASP A 215 -12.02 -10.27 11.78
CA ASP A 215 -11.65 -9.67 10.51
C ASP A 215 -11.34 -8.18 10.72
N VAL A 216 -10.29 -7.72 10.08
CA VAL A 216 -9.89 -6.31 10.11
C VAL A 216 -10.31 -5.67 8.80
N ILE A 217 -11.19 -4.68 8.88
CA ILE A 217 -11.74 -3.97 7.72
C ILE A 217 -11.17 -2.56 7.71
N ALA A 218 -10.54 -2.18 6.62
CA ALA A 218 -9.92 -0.88 6.46
C ALA A 218 -10.32 -0.19 5.16
N LYS A 219 -10.34 1.14 5.22
CA LYS A 219 -10.42 2.00 4.05
C LYS A 219 -9.01 2.21 3.50
N THR A 220 -8.72 1.70 2.30
CA THR A 220 -7.41 1.78 1.66
C THR A 220 -7.34 2.84 0.55
N GLY A 221 -8.47 3.44 0.20
CA GLY A 221 -8.58 4.51 -0.79
C GLY A 221 -9.91 5.22 -0.70
N GLU A 222 -10.17 6.16 -1.59
CA GLU A 222 -11.40 6.94 -1.59
C GLU A 222 -12.65 6.04 -1.71
N LEU A 223 -12.60 5.07 -2.62
CA LEU A 223 -13.66 4.08 -2.85
C LEU A 223 -13.13 2.63 -2.76
N ARG A 224 -12.20 2.36 -1.86
CA ARG A 224 -11.58 1.05 -1.71
C ARG A 224 -11.59 0.59 -0.26
N LEU A 225 -11.93 -0.67 -0.07
CA LEU A 225 -11.87 -1.36 1.21
C LEU A 225 -10.92 -2.55 1.10
N ALA A 226 -10.23 -2.86 2.19
CA ALA A 226 -9.49 -4.12 2.34
C ALA A 226 -9.96 -4.86 3.59
N ILE A 227 -9.94 -6.18 3.52
CA ILE A 227 -10.21 -7.07 4.65
C ILE A 227 -8.99 -7.96 4.87
N LEU A 228 -8.50 -8.00 6.11
CA LEU A 228 -7.63 -9.07 6.58
C LEU A 228 -8.51 -10.11 7.27
N ALA A 229 -8.53 -11.33 6.74
CA ALA A 229 -9.34 -12.42 7.23
C ALA A 229 -8.45 -13.56 7.75
N PRO A 230 -8.16 -13.60 9.06
CA PRO A 230 -7.47 -14.71 9.70
C PRO A 230 -8.29 -16.00 9.59
N ASP A 231 -7.62 -17.14 9.66
CA ASP A 231 -8.25 -18.47 9.61
C ASP A 231 -9.20 -18.64 8.41
N THR A 232 -8.76 -18.13 7.26
CA THR A 232 -9.54 -18.10 6.02
C THR A 232 -8.65 -18.49 4.84
N ASP A 233 -9.02 -19.56 4.15
CA ASP A 233 -8.38 -20.02 2.92
C ASP A 233 -9.07 -19.45 1.66
N ALA A 234 -8.63 -19.87 0.49
CA ALA A 234 -9.19 -19.42 -0.78
C ALA A 234 -10.69 -19.75 -0.94
N ALA A 235 -11.13 -20.90 -0.42
CA ALA A 235 -12.55 -21.27 -0.45
C ALA A 235 -13.37 -20.37 0.49
N GLY A 236 -12.86 -20.09 1.68
CA GLY A 236 -13.46 -19.15 2.63
C GLY A 236 -13.53 -17.72 2.08
N ALA A 237 -12.47 -17.25 1.39
CA ALA A 237 -12.46 -15.94 0.74
C ALA A 237 -13.55 -15.84 -0.33
N ARG A 238 -13.69 -16.84 -1.20
CA ARG A 238 -14.75 -16.89 -2.22
C ARG A 238 -16.15 -16.88 -1.60
N LEU A 239 -16.37 -17.64 -0.53
CA LEU A 239 -17.63 -17.67 0.19
C LEU A 239 -17.97 -16.32 0.82
N LEU A 240 -16.98 -15.61 1.37
CA LEU A 240 -17.17 -14.27 1.91
C LEU A 240 -17.61 -13.29 0.81
N VAL A 241 -16.91 -13.26 -0.33
CA VAL A 241 -17.29 -12.41 -1.46
C VAL A 241 -18.70 -12.74 -1.95
N ALA A 242 -19.02 -14.01 -2.15
CA ALA A 242 -20.34 -14.44 -2.61
C ALA A 242 -21.46 -14.08 -1.62
N ARG A 243 -21.18 -14.09 -0.31
CA ARG A 243 -22.11 -13.66 0.73
C ARG A 243 -22.34 -12.15 0.65
N LEU A 244 -21.29 -11.35 0.58
CA LEU A 244 -21.37 -9.89 0.46
C LEU A 244 -22.17 -9.48 -0.78
N GLN A 245 -21.92 -10.11 -1.92
CA GLN A 245 -22.65 -9.81 -3.15
C GLN A 245 -24.16 -10.12 -3.01
N ARG A 246 -24.51 -11.27 -2.42
CA ARG A 246 -25.93 -11.63 -2.21
C ARG A 246 -26.66 -10.66 -1.29
N GLU A 247 -26.02 -10.23 -0.22
CA GLU A 247 -26.60 -9.25 0.71
C GLU A 247 -26.77 -7.88 0.06
N LEU A 248 -25.80 -7.46 -0.77
CA LEU A 248 -25.89 -6.22 -1.54
C LEU A 248 -27.05 -6.27 -2.54
N ASP A 249 -27.21 -7.38 -3.25
CA ASP A 249 -28.32 -7.61 -4.19
C ASP A 249 -29.68 -7.64 -3.46
N ALA A 250 -29.72 -8.12 -2.22
CA ALA A 250 -30.93 -8.15 -1.41
C ALA A 250 -31.30 -6.74 -0.89
N SER A 251 -30.33 -5.96 -0.46
CA SER A 251 -30.54 -4.60 0.05
C SER A 251 -31.03 -3.66 -1.04
N THR A 252 -30.47 -3.75 -2.26
CA THR A 252 -30.92 -2.95 -3.42
C THR A 252 -32.35 -3.25 -3.85
N LYS A 253 -32.83 -4.48 -3.66
CA LYS A 253 -34.23 -4.88 -3.96
C LYS A 253 -35.23 -4.35 -2.93
N SER A 254 -34.82 -4.22 -1.66
CA SER A 254 -35.69 -3.80 -0.57
C SER A 254 -35.96 -2.30 -0.51
N THR A 255 -35.06 -1.49 -1.03
CA THR A 255 -35.15 -0.02 -0.97
C THR A 255 -36.09 0.60 -2.01
N GLY A 256 -36.70 -0.17 -2.91
CA GLY A 256 -37.78 0.29 -3.82
C GLY A 256 -37.53 1.59 -4.59
N GLY A 257 -36.29 2.06 -4.64
CA GLY A 257 -35.91 3.36 -5.10
C GLY A 257 -35.86 3.47 -6.62
N ARG A 258 -36.63 4.36 -7.14
CA ARG A 258 -36.63 4.79 -8.54
C ARG A 258 -35.23 5.28 -8.92
N GLY A 259 -34.52 4.56 -9.79
CA GLY A 259 -33.45 5.10 -10.62
C GLY A 259 -32.02 4.85 -10.17
N GLN A 260 -31.72 4.11 -9.11
CA GLN A 260 -30.34 3.67 -8.81
C GLN A 260 -30.11 2.29 -9.42
N GLY A 261 -29.19 2.22 -10.38
CA GLY A 261 -28.70 0.97 -10.96
C GLY A 261 -28.15 0.05 -9.85
N SER A 262 -28.30 -1.27 -10.00
CA SER A 262 -27.76 -2.25 -9.07
C SER A 262 -26.26 -1.98 -8.87
N THR A 263 -25.87 -1.51 -7.69
CA THR A 263 -24.45 -1.36 -7.33
C THR A 263 -23.84 -2.75 -7.25
N ARG A 264 -22.91 -3.05 -8.14
CA ARG A 264 -22.14 -4.30 -8.08
C ARG A 264 -20.89 -4.10 -7.27
N LEU A 265 -20.47 -5.15 -6.59
CA LEU A 265 -19.21 -5.18 -5.85
C LEU A 265 -18.14 -5.84 -6.72
N ARG A 266 -17.04 -5.14 -6.96
CA ARG A 266 -15.83 -5.74 -7.52
C ARG A 266 -14.93 -6.18 -6.38
N ALA A 267 -14.37 -7.37 -6.49
CA ALA A 267 -13.53 -7.96 -5.48
C ALA A 267 -12.28 -8.61 -6.08
N GLY A 268 -11.14 -8.36 -5.44
CA GLY A 268 -9.92 -9.13 -5.65
C GLY A 268 -9.50 -9.81 -4.37
N TYR A 269 -8.94 -11.01 -4.42
CA TYR A 269 -8.44 -11.66 -3.22
C TYR A 269 -7.13 -12.42 -3.48
N CYS A 270 -6.36 -12.57 -2.41
CA CYS A 270 -5.23 -13.48 -2.33
C CYS A 270 -5.32 -14.23 -1.00
N ALA A 271 -5.18 -15.56 -1.03
CA ALA A 271 -5.28 -16.38 0.15
C ALA A 271 -4.19 -17.46 0.16
N VAL A 272 -3.68 -17.76 1.34
CA VAL A 272 -2.69 -18.82 1.57
C VAL A 272 -3.24 -19.81 2.59
N SER A 273 -2.95 -21.08 2.40
CA SER A 273 -3.38 -22.15 3.32
C SER A 273 -2.52 -22.21 4.59
N ASP A 274 -1.30 -21.70 4.53
CA ASP A 274 -0.35 -21.59 5.64
C ASP A 274 0.54 -20.37 5.39
N LEU A 275 0.40 -19.34 6.23
CA LEU A 275 1.15 -18.10 6.07
C LEU A 275 2.66 -18.30 6.31
N ALA A 276 3.04 -19.22 7.19
CA ALA A 276 4.44 -19.53 7.46
C ALA A 276 5.11 -20.20 6.24
N ALA A 277 4.41 -21.13 5.60
CA ALA A 277 4.91 -21.86 4.43
C ALA A 277 4.91 -20.99 3.16
N ALA A 278 4.00 -20.04 3.04
CA ALA A 278 3.86 -19.18 1.87
C ALA A 278 5.04 -18.19 1.68
N ASN A 279 5.84 -17.96 2.72
CA ASN A 279 6.97 -17.01 2.72
C ASN A 279 6.60 -15.62 2.17
N VAL A 280 5.41 -15.18 2.49
CA VAL A 280 4.88 -13.85 2.16
C VAL A 280 4.43 -13.16 3.44
N ASP A 281 4.54 -11.84 3.48
CA ASP A 281 3.96 -11.06 4.57
C ASP A 281 2.55 -10.55 4.22
N LEU A 282 1.82 -10.04 5.21
CA LEU A 282 0.45 -9.57 4.99
C LEU A 282 0.38 -8.32 4.11
N ALA A 283 1.41 -7.48 4.06
CA ALA A 283 1.45 -6.34 3.16
C ALA A 283 1.48 -6.80 1.70
N GLU A 284 2.27 -7.84 1.41
CA GLU A 284 2.30 -8.46 0.08
C GLU A 284 0.96 -9.12 -0.26
N LEU A 285 0.29 -9.80 0.69
CA LEU A 285 -1.03 -10.40 0.44
C LEU A 285 -2.09 -9.33 0.14
N VAL A 286 -2.09 -8.21 0.85
CA VAL A 286 -3.00 -7.08 0.56
C VAL A 286 -2.71 -6.51 -0.82
N HIS A 287 -1.42 -6.30 -1.16
CA HIS A 287 -1.05 -5.81 -2.48
C HIS A 287 -1.49 -6.76 -3.61
N ARG A 288 -1.36 -8.07 -3.41
CA ARG A 288 -1.85 -9.07 -4.38
C ARG A 288 -3.36 -9.03 -4.53
N ALA A 289 -4.11 -8.87 -3.44
CA ALA A 289 -5.57 -8.71 -3.50
C ALA A 289 -5.98 -7.43 -4.25
N GLU A 290 -5.27 -6.33 -4.05
CA GLU A 290 -5.51 -5.09 -4.77
C GLU A 290 -5.16 -5.20 -6.27
N ARG A 291 -4.09 -5.92 -6.62
CA ARG A 291 -3.78 -6.22 -8.03
C ARG A 291 -4.89 -7.06 -8.68
N ALA A 292 -5.43 -8.05 -7.97
CA ALA A 292 -6.56 -8.82 -8.46
C ALA A 292 -7.81 -7.94 -8.67
N LEU A 293 -8.09 -7.02 -7.74
CA LEU A 293 -9.16 -6.04 -7.90
C LEU A 293 -8.94 -5.11 -9.10
N ALA A 294 -7.71 -4.61 -9.27
CA ALA A 294 -7.35 -3.74 -10.40
C ALA A 294 -7.54 -4.47 -11.75
N HIS A 295 -7.20 -5.76 -11.82
CA HIS A 295 -7.41 -6.58 -13.02
C HIS A 295 -8.91 -6.67 -13.38
N VAL A 296 -9.77 -6.98 -12.41
CA VAL A 296 -11.25 -7.01 -12.61
C VAL A 296 -11.75 -5.65 -13.08
N SER A 297 -11.19 -4.57 -12.53
CA SER A 297 -11.60 -3.21 -12.90
C SER A 297 -11.18 -2.82 -14.32
N ALA A 298 -10.04 -3.32 -14.79
CA ALA A 298 -9.48 -3.00 -16.11
C ALA A 298 -10.13 -3.82 -17.23
N THR A 299 -10.48 -5.09 -16.97
CA THR A 299 -10.98 -5.99 -18.00
C THR A 299 -12.43 -5.75 -18.38
N GLY A 300 -13.20 -5.01 -17.59
CA GLY A 300 -14.60 -4.71 -17.88
C GLY A 300 -15.49 -5.96 -18.07
N GLN A 301 -14.97 -7.13 -17.70
CA GLN A 301 -15.62 -8.43 -17.92
C GLN A 301 -16.80 -8.64 -16.95
N GLN A 302 -17.66 -9.60 -17.31
CA GLN A 302 -18.80 -10.00 -16.47
C GLN A 302 -18.41 -10.56 -15.11
N ASP A 303 -17.14 -10.97 -14.95
CA ASP A 303 -16.60 -11.45 -13.69
C ASP A 303 -16.27 -10.28 -12.77
N THR A 304 -16.97 -10.22 -11.66
CA THR A 304 -16.79 -9.19 -10.62
C THR A 304 -15.77 -9.59 -9.56
N VAL A 305 -15.17 -10.78 -9.66
CA VAL A 305 -14.27 -11.36 -8.66
C VAL A 305 -13.06 -12.00 -9.34
N ALA A 306 -11.86 -11.72 -8.87
CA ALA A 306 -10.63 -12.39 -9.30
C ALA A 306 -9.80 -12.88 -8.11
N SER A 307 -9.16 -14.04 -8.30
CA SER A 307 -8.06 -14.49 -7.45
C SER A 307 -6.74 -14.00 -8.01
N PHE A 308 -5.82 -13.59 -7.15
CA PHE A 308 -4.46 -13.23 -7.59
C PHE A 308 -3.75 -14.41 -8.28
N ASP A 309 -3.95 -15.64 -7.77
CA ASP A 309 -3.29 -16.83 -8.29
C ASP A 309 -3.81 -17.25 -9.69
N GLU A 310 -4.97 -16.72 -10.10
CA GLU A 310 -5.59 -16.98 -11.40
C GLU A 310 -5.28 -15.87 -12.43
N LEU A 311 -4.50 -14.82 -12.03
CA LEU A 311 -4.14 -13.74 -12.94
C LEU A 311 -3.13 -14.21 -13.99
N PRO A 312 -3.29 -13.81 -15.25
CA PRO A 312 -2.25 -14.04 -16.24
C PRO A 312 -0.99 -13.26 -15.84
N PHE A 313 0.12 -13.95 -15.73
CA PHE A 313 1.42 -13.31 -15.55
C PHE A 313 1.79 -12.61 -16.85
N SER A 314 1.70 -11.29 -16.86
CA SER A 314 2.25 -10.44 -17.91
C SER A 314 3.65 -9.96 -17.54
#